data_65d4ed9e1eeff890ec174dc60edd8ee5
#
_entry.id   65d4ed9e1eeff890ec174dc60edd8ee5
#
_cell.length_a   1.000
_cell.length_b   1.000
_cell.length_c   1.000
_cell.angle_alpha   90.00
_cell.angle_beta   90.00
_cell.angle_gamma   90.00
#
_symmetry.space_group_name_H-M   'P 1'
#
loop_
_entity.id
_entity.type
_entity.pdbx_description
1 polymer ?
#
loop_
_entity_poly.entity_id
_entity_poly.type
_entity_poly.pdbx_seq_one_letter_code
_entity_poly.pdbx_strand_id
1 'polypeptide(L)'
;MHEREARSEPAGIDARGIRPPAAYAIAEGGSSGGVTVLVLTGELDLAAAPVLRARVDAAAGGRGLVVDLEQTTFVDSAVLKELLRARAELAAADAGLVLAGVSTPVRRLLDLTRTYELFEHVPDADAGVRLLGGG
;
A
#
# COMPACT_ATOMS: atom_id res chain seq x y z
N MET A 1 5.48 23.25 -17.06
CA MET A 1 5.01 23.36 -16.60
C MET A 1 4.67 23.25 -15.69
N HIS A 2 4.84 23.16 -16.04
CA HIS A 2 4.36 23.20 -15.41
C HIS A 2 4.05 22.75 -14.81
N GLU A 3 4.13 22.38 -14.79
CA GLU A 3 3.75 22.20 -14.39
C GLU A 3 3.42 21.70 -14.25
N ARG A 4 3.42 21.37 -14.76
CA ARG A 4 3.01 21.02 -14.76
C ARG A 4 2.69 20.53 -14.81
N GLU A 5 2.93 20.47 -15.10
CA GLU A 5 2.52 20.28 -15.18
C GLU A 5 2.20 19.67 -14.97
N ALA A 6 2.11 19.39 -15.34
CA ALA A 6 1.64 18.97 -15.16
C ALA A 6 1.51 18.26 -14.85
N ARG A 7 1.35 17.79 -15.12
CA ARG A 7 1.34 17.19 -14.88
C ARG A 7 1.48 16.25 -14.96
N SER A 8 1.00 16.12 -15.29
CA SER A 8 1.40 15.18 -15.25
C SER A 8 2.41 14.91 -15.70
N GLU A 9 2.72 15.06 -15.93
CA GLU A 9 3.84 14.73 -16.25
C GLU A 9 4.43 13.83 -15.42
N PRO A 10 4.85 12.96 -15.80
CA PRO A 10 5.36 12.01 -14.91
C PRO A 10 6.19 12.71 -13.90
N ALA A 11 6.55 12.04 -12.89
CA ALA A 11 7.36 12.56 -11.88
C ALA A 11 8.67 12.99 -12.49
N GLY A 12 8.69 14.09 -13.12
CA GLY A 12 9.87 14.63 -13.73
C GLY A 12 10.41 15.77 -12.95
N ILE A 13 11.13 16.64 -13.64
CA ILE A 13 11.68 17.84 -13.09
C ILE A 13 10.88 19.00 -13.65
N ASP A 14 10.47 19.93 -12.81
CA ASP A 14 9.68 21.06 -13.28
C ASP A 14 10.56 22.02 -14.10
N ALA A 15 9.95 23.11 -14.59
CA ALA A 15 10.65 24.05 -15.47
C ALA A 15 11.83 24.73 -14.81
N ARG A 16 11.94 24.67 -13.49
CA ARG A 16 13.04 25.27 -12.75
C ARG A 16 14.13 24.26 -12.43
N GLY A 17 13.98 23.01 -12.86
CA GLY A 17 14.93 21.96 -12.57
C GLY A 17 14.73 21.32 -11.20
N ILE A 18 13.61 21.57 -10.56
CA ILE A 18 13.31 21.02 -9.25
C ILE A 18 12.41 19.81 -9.40
N ARG A 19 12.80 18.70 -8.77
CA ARG A 19 11.97 17.49 -8.80
C ARG A 19 10.72 17.73 -7.96
N PRO A 20 9.53 17.47 -8.50
CA PRO A 20 8.32 17.60 -7.71
C PRO A 20 8.28 16.58 -6.58
N PRO A 21 7.52 16.82 -5.52
CA PRO A 21 7.34 15.82 -4.48
C PRO A 21 6.73 14.56 -5.05
N ALA A 22 6.99 13.44 -4.41
CA ALA A 22 6.44 12.17 -4.83
C ALA A 22 4.92 12.22 -4.80
N ALA A 23 4.27 11.56 -5.78
CA ALA A 23 2.82 11.53 -5.87
C ALA A 23 2.20 10.54 -4.87
N TYR A 24 3.00 9.90 -4.06
CA TYR A 24 2.54 8.93 -3.08
C TYR A 24 3.28 9.10 -1.75
N ALA A 25 2.72 8.47 -0.72
CA ALA A 25 3.38 8.34 0.56
C ALA A 25 3.08 6.97 1.15
N ILE A 26 4.07 6.39 1.83
CA ILE A 26 3.89 5.16 2.58
C ILE A 26 4.35 5.47 4.00
N ALA A 27 3.43 5.44 4.95
CA ALA A 27 3.71 5.83 6.31
C ALA A 27 3.20 4.76 7.26
N GLU A 28 3.88 4.62 8.39
CA GLU A 28 3.38 3.72 9.43
C GLU A 28 2.29 4.44 10.20
N GLY A 29 1.10 3.84 10.23
CA GLY A 29 -0.07 4.40 10.89
C GLY A 29 -0.17 3.97 12.35
N GLY A 30 0.80 3.21 12.82
CA GLY A 30 0.83 2.75 14.19
C GLY A 30 1.10 1.26 14.24
N SER A 31 1.25 0.77 15.47
CA SER A 31 1.45 -0.65 15.68
C SER A 31 0.83 -0.99 17.04
N SER A 32 0.15 -2.10 17.10
CA SER A 32 -0.56 -2.49 18.31
C SER A 32 -0.63 -4.01 18.35
N GLY A 33 -0.18 -4.59 19.47
CA GLY A 33 -0.25 -6.03 19.65
C GLY A 33 0.52 -6.82 18.61
N GLY A 34 1.59 -6.25 18.06
CA GLY A 34 2.36 -6.91 17.03
C GLY A 34 1.83 -6.71 15.62
N VAL A 35 0.76 -5.94 15.45
CA VAL A 35 0.18 -5.65 14.13
C VAL A 35 0.65 -4.28 13.70
N THR A 36 1.24 -4.19 12.51
CA THR A 36 1.70 -2.93 11.95
C THR A 36 0.68 -2.43 10.93
N VAL A 37 0.40 -1.13 10.95
CA VAL A 37 -0.47 -0.50 9.96
C VAL A 37 0.40 0.34 9.03
N LEU A 38 0.30 0.07 7.73
CA LEU A 38 0.92 0.92 6.71
C LEU A 38 -0.18 1.68 5.98
N VAL A 39 -0.06 2.99 5.96
CA VAL A 39 -1.02 3.85 5.27
C VAL A 39 -0.40 4.26 3.94
N LEU A 40 -1.06 3.89 2.85
CA LEU A 40 -0.59 4.17 1.50
C LEU A 40 -1.46 5.28 0.91
N THR A 41 -0.85 6.35 0.45
CA THR A 41 -1.56 7.52 -0.03
C THR A 41 -1.12 7.88 -1.44
N GLY A 42 -2.09 8.23 -2.29
CA GLY A 42 -1.81 8.76 -3.61
C GLY A 42 -1.60 7.71 -4.69
N GLU A 43 -0.72 8.01 -5.61
CA GLU A 43 -0.45 7.16 -6.77
C GLU A 43 0.80 6.35 -6.52
N LEU A 44 0.62 5.07 -6.23
CA LEU A 44 1.75 4.18 -5.97
C LEU A 44 2.25 3.62 -7.28
N ASP A 45 3.16 4.34 -7.90
CA ASP A 45 3.74 3.96 -9.18
C ASP A 45 4.89 2.97 -8.99
N LEU A 46 5.59 2.67 -10.08
CA LEU A 46 6.68 1.70 -10.07
C LEU A 46 7.72 2.03 -8.98
N ALA A 47 8.01 3.31 -8.75
CA ALA A 47 9.01 3.71 -7.77
C ALA A 47 8.59 3.38 -6.33
N ALA A 48 7.29 3.20 -6.09
CA ALA A 48 6.82 2.87 -4.75
C ALA A 48 7.08 1.42 -4.37
N ALA A 49 7.26 0.53 -5.34
CA ALA A 49 7.40 -0.89 -5.05
C ALA A 49 8.56 -1.23 -4.11
N PRO A 50 9.79 -0.74 -4.36
CA PRO A 50 10.89 -1.05 -3.42
C PRO A 50 10.70 -0.40 -2.05
N VAL A 51 10.03 0.76 -1.99
CA VAL A 51 9.75 1.41 -0.70
C VAL A 51 8.77 0.55 0.10
N LEU A 52 7.72 0.06 -0.56
CA LEU A 52 6.77 -0.82 0.09
C LEU A 52 7.45 -2.09 0.57
N ARG A 53 8.30 -2.68 -0.27
CA ARG A 53 9.02 -3.88 0.12
C ARG A 53 9.84 -3.67 1.38
N ALA A 54 10.55 -2.55 1.48
CA ALA A 54 11.36 -2.26 2.65
C ALA A 54 10.50 -2.12 3.91
N ARG A 55 9.32 -1.50 3.76
CA ARG A 55 8.41 -1.33 4.89
C ARG A 55 7.81 -2.66 5.34
N VAL A 56 7.48 -3.52 4.39
CA VAL A 56 6.97 -4.86 4.72
C VAL A 56 8.04 -5.65 5.45
N ASP A 57 9.28 -5.61 4.94
CA ASP A 57 10.38 -6.34 5.57
C ASP A 57 10.64 -5.83 6.99
N ALA A 58 10.51 -4.52 7.22
CA ALA A 58 10.69 -3.95 8.55
C ALA A 58 9.60 -4.39 9.53
N ALA A 59 8.44 -4.79 9.03
CA ALA A 59 7.34 -5.27 9.85
C ALA A 59 7.38 -6.78 10.07
N ALA A 60 8.40 -7.46 9.54
CA ALA A 60 8.51 -8.90 9.67
C ALA A 60 8.70 -9.30 11.13
N GLY A 61 8.17 -10.46 11.48
CA GLY A 61 8.26 -10.96 12.86
C GLY A 61 7.08 -10.59 13.74
N GLY A 62 6.20 -9.72 13.26
CA GLY A 62 4.99 -9.38 14.00
C GLY A 62 3.85 -10.35 13.71
N ARG A 63 2.66 -10.00 14.20
CA ARG A 63 1.47 -10.83 14.02
C ARG A 63 0.78 -10.58 12.69
N GLY A 64 1.04 -9.44 12.07
CA GLY A 64 0.42 -9.16 10.79
C GLY A 64 0.58 -7.72 10.36
N LEU A 65 0.05 -7.47 9.18
CA LEU A 65 0.18 -6.20 8.50
C LEU A 65 -1.18 -5.76 7.97
N VAL A 66 -1.58 -4.55 8.33
CA VAL A 66 -2.76 -3.91 7.77
C VAL A 66 -2.27 -2.89 6.76
N VAL A 67 -2.74 -3.00 5.52
CA VAL A 67 -2.42 -2.05 4.47
C VAL A 67 -3.65 -1.20 4.22
N ASP A 68 -3.58 0.06 4.64
CA ASP A 68 -4.69 1.00 4.53
C ASP A 68 -4.62 1.69 3.17
N LEU A 69 -5.63 1.47 2.35
CA LEU A 69 -5.69 1.97 0.98
C LEU A 69 -6.80 3.00 0.77
N GLU A 70 -7.37 3.55 1.85
CA GLU A 70 -8.46 4.51 1.72
C GLU A 70 -8.09 5.74 0.90
N GLN A 71 -6.85 6.17 1.00
CA GLN A 71 -6.37 7.37 0.33
C GLN A 71 -5.53 7.05 -0.90
N THR A 72 -5.59 5.81 -1.37
CA THR A 72 -4.81 5.37 -2.54
C THR A 72 -5.67 5.52 -3.79
N THR A 73 -5.10 6.16 -4.82
CA THR A 73 -5.84 6.43 -6.05
C THR A 73 -5.36 5.56 -7.22
N PHE A 74 -4.17 4.98 -7.10
CA PHE A 74 -3.63 4.14 -8.16
C PHE A 74 -2.56 3.21 -7.58
N VAL A 75 -2.49 1.99 -8.11
CA VAL A 75 -1.48 1.01 -7.74
C VAL A 75 -0.92 0.40 -9.02
N ASP A 76 0.38 0.55 -9.22
CA ASP A 76 1.08 -0.06 -10.34
C ASP A 76 1.17 -1.58 -10.14
N SER A 77 1.31 -2.32 -11.23
CA SER A 77 1.42 -3.77 -11.16
C SER A 77 2.61 -4.23 -10.33
N ALA A 78 3.70 -3.46 -10.32
CA ALA A 78 4.86 -3.80 -9.49
C ALA A 78 4.52 -3.69 -8.00
N VAL A 79 3.71 -2.71 -7.62
CA VAL A 79 3.25 -2.56 -6.24
C VAL A 79 2.30 -3.71 -5.89
N LEU A 80 1.41 -4.07 -6.81
CA LEU A 80 0.52 -5.21 -6.58
C LEU A 80 1.32 -6.49 -6.36
N LYS A 81 2.39 -6.70 -7.12
CA LYS A 81 3.26 -7.86 -6.92
C LYS A 81 3.86 -7.87 -5.51
N GLU A 82 4.26 -6.70 -5.00
CA GLU A 82 4.80 -6.62 -3.65
C GLU A 82 3.74 -6.95 -2.60
N LEU A 83 2.51 -6.52 -2.81
CA LEU A 83 1.43 -6.88 -1.89
C LEU A 83 1.17 -8.39 -1.90
N LEU A 84 1.18 -9.00 -3.07
CA LEU A 84 0.99 -10.44 -3.17
C LEU A 84 2.16 -11.21 -2.55
N ARG A 85 3.39 -10.74 -2.75
CA ARG A 85 4.55 -11.34 -2.13
C ARG A 85 4.48 -11.23 -0.61
N ALA A 86 4.12 -10.04 -0.11
CA ALA A 86 4.00 -9.81 1.32
C ALA A 86 2.96 -10.74 1.93
N ARG A 87 1.83 -10.91 1.26
CA ARG A 87 0.78 -11.81 1.71
C ARG A 87 1.31 -13.23 1.88
N ALA A 88 2.04 -13.71 0.88
CA ALA A 88 2.57 -15.07 0.91
C ALA A 88 3.63 -15.24 2.00
N GLU A 89 4.51 -14.25 2.15
CA GLU A 89 5.57 -14.32 3.16
C GLU A 89 5.01 -14.29 4.58
N LEU A 90 4.02 -13.43 4.80
CA LEU A 90 3.40 -13.35 6.12
C LEU A 90 2.65 -14.64 6.44
N ALA A 91 1.94 -15.21 5.47
CA ALA A 91 1.24 -16.47 5.67
C ALA A 91 2.21 -17.59 6.02
N ALA A 92 3.39 -17.62 5.39
CA ALA A 92 4.40 -18.63 5.68
C ALA A 92 4.95 -18.49 7.10
N ALA A 93 4.83 -17.32 7.70
CA ALA A 93 5.27 -17.06 9.07
C ALA A 93 4.10 -17.05 10.06
N ASP A 94 2.96 -17.61 9.68
CA ASP A 94 1.75 -17.65 10.51
C ASP A 94 1.25 -16.26 10.89
N ALA A 95 1.49 -15.28 10.03
CA ALA A 95 0.99 -13.93 10.19
C ALA A 95 0.02 -13.62 9.07
N GLY A 96 -0.72 -12.53 9.18
CA GLY A 96 -1.72 -12.18 8.18
C GLY A 96 -1.45 -10.84 7.55
N LEU A 97 -2.03 -10.65 6.36
CA LEU A 97 -2.05 -9.36 5.69
C LEU A 97 -3.50 -9.09 5.32
N VAL A 98 -4.00 -7.91 5.68
CA VAL A 98 -5.34 -7.50 5.26
C VAL A 98 -5.26 -6.15 4.58
N LEU A 99 -6.14 -5.93 3.61
CA LEU A 99 -6.30 -4.64 2.96
C LEU A 99 -7.49 -3.93 3.61
N ALA A 100 -7.27 -2.70 4.03
CA ALA A 100 -8.27 -1.92 4.75
C ALA A 100 -8.74 -0.77 3.89
N GLY A 101 -10.06 -0.59 3.79
CA GLY A 101 -10.64 0.57 3.14
C GLY A 101 -10.29 0.71 1.68
N VAL A 102 -10.26 -0.40 0.93
CA VAL A 102 -9.86 -0.37 -0.47
C VAL A 102 -10.72 0.65 -1.23
N SER A 103 -10.06 1.66 -1.81
CA SER A 103 -10.73 2.72 -2.54
C SER A 103 -11.31 2.19 -3.85
N THR A 104 -12.28 2.90 -4.39
CA THR A 104 -12.92 2.48 -5.64
C THR A 104 -11.93 2.27 -6.79
N PRO A 105 -10.99 3.20 -7.05
CA PRO A 105 -10.04 2.96 -8.14
C PRO A 105 -9.14 1.75 -7.89
N VAL A 106 -8.74 1.49 -6.66
CA VAL A 106 -7.93 0.32 -6.35
C VAL A 106 -8.77 -0.95 -6.47
N ARG A 107 -10.02 -0.92 -5.99
CA ARG A 107 -10.92 -2.06 -6.15
C ARG A 107 -11.07 -2.43 -7.61
N ARG A 108 -11.21 -1.43 -8.46
CA ARG A 108 -11.37 -1.66 -9.90
C ARG A 108 -10.14 -2.35 -10.49
N LEU A 109 -8.96 -1.92 -10.06
CA LEU A 109 -7.73 -2.55 -10.52
C LEU A 109 -7.63 -4.00 -10.03
N LEU A 110 -7.97 -4.24 -8.77
CA LEU A 110 -7.93 -5.60 -8.23
C LEU A 110 -8.92 -6.52 -8.94
N ASP A 111 -10.09 -6.00 -9.31
CA ASP A 111 -11.08 -6.76 -10.07
C ASP A 111 -10.56 -7.09 -11.46
N LEU A 112 -9.95 -6.11 -12.13
CA LEU A 112 -9.42 -6.31 -13.49
C LEU A 112 -8.30 -7.34 -13.52
N THR A 113 -7.49 -7.40 -12.48
CA THR A 113 -6.37 -8.35 -12.40
C THR A 113 -6.78 -9.67 -11.74
N ARG A 114 -8.04 -9.77 -11.30
CA ARG A 114 -8.58 -10.94 -10.61
C ARG A 114 -7.81 -11.25 -9.33
N THR A 115 -7.39 -10.21 -8.62
CA THR A 115 -6.63 -10.37 -7.38
C THR A 115 -7.41 -9.97 -6.15
N TYR A 116 -8.60 -9.37 -6.33
CA TYR A 116 -9.37 -8.88 -5.18
C TYR A 116 -9.57 -9.97 -4.13
N GLU A 117 -9.98 -11.15 -4.56
CA GLU A 117 -10.32 -12.23 -3.64
C GLU A 117 -9.11 -12.97 -3.11
N LEU A 118 -7.92 -12.65 -3.61
CA LEU A 118 -6.71 -13.21 -3.05
C LEU A 118 -6.34 -12.57 -1.71
N PHE A 119 -6.92 -11.41 -1.42
CA PHE A 119 -6.64 -10.68 -0.18
C PHE A 119 -7.83 -10.76 0.75
N GLU A 120 -7.54 -10.66 2.04
CA GLU A 120 -8.56 -10.45 3.04
C GLU A 120 -8.84 -8.96 3.15
N HIS A 121 -10.11 -8.58 3.27
CA HIS A 121 -10.53 -7.18 3.24
C HIS A 121 -11.28 -6.82 4.50
N VAL A 122 -11.02 -5.61 4.99
CA VAL A 122 -11.73 -5.04 6.13
C VAL A 122 -12.13 -3.61 5.78
N PRO A 123 -13.16 -3.05 6.46
CA PRO A 123 -13.62 -1.71 6.10
C PRO A 123 -12.65 -0.60 6.46
N ASP A 124 -11.84 -0.77 7.50
CA ASP A 124 -10.90 0.28 7.93
C ASP A 124 -9.73 -0.36 8.67
N ALA A 125 -8.73 0.47 8.98
CA ALA A 125 -7.52 -0.01 9.62
C ALA A 125 -7.80 -0.56 11.03
N ASP A 126 -8.70 0.05 11.77
CA ASP A 126 -9.02 -0.42 13.12
C ASP A 126 -9.59 -1.83 13.09
N ALA A 127 -10.46 -2.12 12.13
CA ALA A 127 -10.99 -3.47 11.97
C ALA A 127 -9.88 -4.46 11.63
N GLY A 128 -8.91 -4.04 10.83
CA GLY A 128 -7.77 -4.89 10.50
C GLY A 128 -6.91 -5.21 11.71
N VAL A 129 -6.65 -4.21 12.54
CA VAL A 129 -5.87 -4.42 13.76
C VAL A 129 -6.60 -5.40 14.69
N ARG A 130 -7.90 -5.24 14.85
CA ARG A 130 -8.68 -6.17 15.67
C ARG A 130 -8.63 -7.59 15.12
N LEU A 131 -8.77 -7.73 13.82
CA LEU A 131 -8.78 -9.04 13.18
C LEU A 131 -7.46 -9.76 13.37
N LEU A 132 -6.35 -9.09 13.09
CA LEU A 132 -5.04 -9.70 13.15
C LEU A 132 -4.50 -9.80 14.58
N GLY A 133 -4.92 -8.90 15.44
CA GLY A 133 -4.49 -8.90 16.83
C GLY A 133 -5.15 -9.95 17.69
N GLY A 134 -6.19 -10.61 17.18
CA GLY A 134 -6.88 -11.65 17.93
C GLY A 134 -7.72 -11.12 19.07
N GLY A 135 -7.98 -9.82 19.04
CA GLY A 135 -8.72 -9.18 20.11
C GLY A 135 -10.10 -8.83 19.77
#